data_035cd0f71b4e6994e3cb9b7e4f0be22f
#
_entry.id   035cd0f71b4e6994e3cb9b7e4f0be22f
#
_cell.length_a   1.000
_cell.length_b   1.000
_cell.length_c   1.000
_cell.angle_alpha   90.00
_cell.angle_beta   90.00
_cell.angle_gamma   90.00
#
_symmetry.space_group_name_H-M   'P 1'
#
loop_
_entity.id
_entity.type
_entity.pdbx_description
1 polymer ?
#
loop_
_entity_poly.entity_id
_entity_poly.type
_entity_poly.pdbx_seq_one_letter_code
_entity_poly.pdbx_strand_id
1 'polypeptide(L)'
;MKLFKKLAAAALAAVLALSMVGCGKANGVNSTKQLVLDLMADYAALGETELSNTAEMDGIAQKLLNKAAELYGTEQHAGEPVGDLLKAASEKDDVGFDATKPYIVTYAEDYQYKSSLIMNVQKQHAFFSKLMTSGFMMPENGLDKKVVKKADIGVAVGKIGDKTYAVVVAMPTEFAAAPDRD
;
A
#
# COMPACT_ATOMS: atom_id res chain seq x y z
N MET A 1 16.86 5.76 -19.58
CA MET A 1 15.69 5.27 -20.36
C MET A 1 15.57 3.75 -20.49
N LYS A 2 16.65 2.94 -20.40
CA LYS A 2 16.54 1.45 -20.48
C LYS A 2 15.94 0.79 -19.22
N LEU A 3 16.10 1.42 -18.06
CA LEU A 3 15.57 0.90 -16.78
C LEU A 3 14.04 0.98 -16.70
N PHE A 4 13.46 2.09 -17.13
CA PHE A 4 12.02 2.30 -17.16
C PHE A 4 11.28 1.32 -18.09
N LYS A 5 11.89 0.94 -19.24
CA LYS A 5 11.31 -0.06 -20.15
C LYS A 5 11.32 -1.47 -19.56
N LYS A 6 12.33 -1.82 -18.75
CA LYS A 6 12.40 -3.10 -18.04
C LYS A 6 11.40 -3.15 -16.87
N LEU A 7 11.22 -2.03 -16.15
CA LEU A 7 10.23 -1.88 -15.09
C LEU A 7 8.79 -2.04 -15.60
N ALA A 8 8.46 -1.38 -16.70
CA ALA A 8 7.14 -1.50 -17.31
C ALA A 8 6.84 -2.92 -17.81
N ALA A 9 7.84 -3.63 -18.37
CA ALA A 9 7.66 -5.00 -18.85
C ALA A 9 7.51 -6.00 -17.69
N ALA A 10 8.25 -5.84 -16.60
CA ALA A 10 8.13 -6.70 -15.43
C ALA A 10 6.79 -6.49 -14.70
N ALA A 11 6.32 -5.25 -14.56
CA ALA A 11 5.01 -4.94 -14.00
C ALA A 11 3.87 -5.51 -14.86
N LEU A 12 4.01 -5.47 -16.20
CA LEU A 12 3.02 -6.05 -17.11
C LEU A 12 2.99 -7.58 -17.04
N ALA A 13 4.14 -8.24 -16.89
CA ALA A 13 4.25 -9.69 -16.75
C ALA A 13 3.66 -10.18 -15.41
N ALA A 14 3.92 -9.47 -14.31
CA ALA A 14 3.34 -9.76 -13.01
C ALA A 14 1.80 -9.62 -13.01
N VAL A 15 1.28 -8.57 -13.63
CA VAL A 15 -0.17 -8.35 -13.80
C VAL A 15 -0.81 -9.47 -14.64
N LEU A 16 -0.15 -9.96 -15.70
CA LEU A 16 -0.66 -11.06 -16.53
C LEU A 16 -0.62 -12.41 -15.80
N ALA A 17 0.41 -12.69 -14.99
CA ALA A 17 0.50 -13.91 -14.21
C ALA A 17 -0.59 -13.98 -13.12
N LEU A 18 -0.87 -12.85 -12.44
CA LEU A 18 -1.91 -12.75 -11.41
C LEU A 18 -3.33 -12.86 -11.98
N SER A 19 -3.57 -12.42 -13.23
CA SER A 19 -4.88 -12.57 -13.87
C SER A 19 -5.26 -14.03 -14.15
N MET A 20 -4.28 -14.96 -14.21
CA MET A 20 -4.52 -16.39 -14.43
C MET A 20 -4.79 -17.18 -13.12
N VAL A 21 -4.38 -16.67 -11.96
CA VAL A 21 -4.57 -17.34 -10.66
C VAL A 21 -5.91 -16.98 -10.01
N GLY A 22 -6.58 -15.92 -10.48
CA GLY A 22 -7.82 -15.36 -9.90
C GLY A 22 -9.11 -16.14 -10.11
N CYS A 23 -9.10 -17.40 -10.58
CA CYS A 23 -10.31 -18.22 -10.78
C CYS A 23 -10.76 -19.04 -9.55
N GLY A 24 -10.35 -18.67 -8.33
CA GLY A 24 -10.86 -19.24 -7.08
C GLY A 24 -11.86 -18.30 -6.41
N LYS A 25 -13.00 -18.82 -5.96
CA LYS A 25 -14.01 -18.12 -5.15
C LYS A 25 -13.45 -17.70 -3.78
N ALA A 26 -12.55 -16.72 -3.74
CA ALA A 26 -12.15 -16.06 -2.50
C ALA A 26 -13.07 -14.87 -2.25
N ASN A 27 -13.52 -14.68 -1.02
CA ASN A 27 -14.27 -13.50 -0.57
C ASN A 27 -13.45 -12.25 -0.99
N GLY A 28 -14.07 -11.30 -1.72
CA GLY A 28 -13.40 -10.20 -2.43
C GLY A 28 -12.33 -9.41 -1.64
N VAL A 29 -12.51 -9.26 -0.32
CA VAL A 29 -11.55 -8.56 0.58
C VAL A 29 -10.23 -9.33 0.70
N ASN A 30 -10.26 -10.66 0.83
CA ASN A 30 -9.05 -11.48 0.94
C ASN A 30 -8.29 -11.55 -0.39
N SER A 31 -8.99 -11.47 -1.52
CA SER A 31 -8.35 -11.45 -2.84
C SER A 31 -7.63 -10.12 -3.10
N THR A 32 -8.20 -8.99 -2.70
CA THR A 32 -7.54 -7.69 -2.84
C THR A 32 -6.31 -7.61 -1.93
N LYS A 33 -6.41 -8.08 -0.68
CA LYS A 33 -5.25 -8.11 0.23
C LYS A 33 -4.11 -8.93 -0.37
N GLN A 34 -4.39 -10.15 -0.84
CA GLN A 34 -3.36 -11.00 -1.44
C GLN A 34 -2.75 -10.36 -2.69
N LEU A 35 -3.57 -9.79 -3.58
CA LEU A 35 -3.09 -9.06 -4.75
C LEU A 35 -2.13 -7.92 -4.36
N VAL A 36 -2.46 -7.15 -3.34
CA VAL A 36 -1.61 -6.05 -2.85
C VAL A 36 -0.28 -6.60 -2.32
N LEU A 37 -0.30 -7.67 -1.53
CA LEU A 37 0.91 -8.30 -1.00
C LEU A 37 1.82 -8.79 -2.13
N ASP A 38 1.26 -9.47 -3.13
CA ASP A 38 2.01 -9.99 -4.27
C ASP A 38 2.63 -8.83 -5.09
N LEU A 39 1.86 -7.79 -5.38
CA LEU A 39 2.34 -6.60 -6.10
C LEU A 39 3.46 -5.86 -5.34
N MET A 40 3.31 -5.73 -4.02
CA MET A 40 4.33 -5.08 -3.19
C MET A 40 5.61 -5.92 -3.12
N ALA A 41 5.50 -7.25 -3.02
CA ALA A 41 6.65 -8.15 -3.03
C ALA A 41 7.41 -8.09 -4.37
N ASP A 42 6.69 -8.15 -5.50
CA ASP A 42 7.30 -8.04 -6.83
C ASP A 42 8.00 -6.71 -7.03
N TYR A 43 7.39 -5.61 -6.58
CA TYR A 43 7.99 -4.28 -6.68
C TYR A 43 9.25 -4.17 -5.80
N ALA A 44 9.19 -4.65 -4.57
CA ALA A 44 10.30 -4.62 -3.63
C ALA A 44 11.50 -5.44 -4.12
N ALA A 45 11.24 -6.59 -4.75
CA ALA A 45 12.28 -7.42 -5.35
C ALA A 45 13.08 -6.69 -6.43
N LEU A 46 12.47 -5.75 -7.18
CA LEU A 46 13.16 -4.92 -8.16
C LEU A 46 14.16 -3.94 -7.52
N GLY A 47 13.91 -3.54 -6.27
CA GLY A 47 14.78 -2.67 -5.46
C GLY A 47 15.70 -3.45 -4.51
N GLU A 48 15.76 -4.79 -4.62
CA GLU A 48 16.48 -5.67 -3.69
C GLU A 48 16.04 -5.47 -2.23
N THR A 49 14.75 -5.19 -2.02
CA THR A 49 14.14 -5.03 -0.71
C THR A 49 13.36 -6.30 -0.37
N GLU A 50 13.57 -6.83 0.82
CA GLU A 50 12.83 -7.96 1.36
C GLU A 50 11.62 -7.45 2.15
N LEU A 51 10.41 -7.95 1.83
CA LEU A 51 9.18 -7.63 2.55
C LEU A 51 8.66 -8.84 3.30
N SER A 52 8.23 -8.63 4.55
CA SER A 52 7.61 -9.64 5.39
C SER A 52 6.23 -9.18 5.85
N ASN A 53 5.15 -9.88 5.45
CA ASN A 53 3.83 -9.58 5.99
C ASN A 53 3.73 -10.11 7.42
N THR A 54 3.38 -9.24 8.37
CA THR A 54 3.24 -9.58 9.79
C THR A 54 1.85 -9.27 10.31
N ALA A 55 1.38 -10.06 11.27
CA ALA A 55 0.09 -9.84 11.93
C ALA A 55 0.05 -8.50 12.70
N GLU A 56 1.19 -8.05 13.23
CA GLU A 56 1.32 -6.75 13.90
C GLU A 56 1.04 -5.62 12.91
N MET A 57 1.71 -5.63 11.76
CA MET A 57 1.53 -4.59 10.73
C MET A 57 0.13 -4.63 10.11
N ASP A 58 -0.45 -5.82 9.91
CA ASP A 58 -1.85 -5.97 9.51
C ASP A 58 -2.80 -5.32 10.53
N GLY A 59 -2.52 -5.51 11.82
CA GLY A 59 -3.28 -4.89 12.91
C GLY A 59 -3.20 -3.36 12.89
N ILE A 60 -2.03 -2.78 12.66
CA ILE A 60 -1.83 -1.32 12.53
C ILE A 60 -2.57 -0.81 11.28
N ALA A 61 -2.42 -1.46 10.13
CA ALA A 61 -3.12 -1.08 8.91
C ALA A 61 -4.65 -1.10 9.08
N GLN A 62 -5.18 -2.11 9.77
CA GLN A 62 -6.62 -2.22 10.05
C GLN A 62 -7.11 -1.13 11.00
N LYS A 63 -6.38 -0.83 12.06
CA LYS A 63 -6.73 0.26 12.99
C LYS A 63 -6.68 1.62 12.29
N LEU A 64 -5.66 1.86 11.46
CA LEU A 64 -5.53 3.08 10.68
C LEU A 64 -6.73 3.28 9.75
N LEU A 65 -7.10 2.23 9.00
CA LEU A 65 -8.25 2.25 8.11
C LEU A 65 -9.57 2.52 8.88
N ASN A 66 -9.77 1.84 10.00
CA ASN A 66 -10.96 2.01 10.82
C ASN A 66 -11.05 3.43 11.39
N LYS A 67 -9.92 3.98 11.88
CA LYS A 67 -9.87 5.33 12.41
C LYS A 67 -10.13 6.39 11.34
N ALA A 68 -9.59 6.22 10.13
CA ALA A 68 -9.88 7.09 9.01
C ALA A 68 -11.37 7.03 8.61
N ALA A 69 -12.00 5.85 8.67
CA ALA A 69 -13.43 5.69 8.43
C ALA A 69 -14.29 6.37 9.51
N GLU A 70 -13.89 6.32 10.79
CA GLU A 70 -14.53 7.07 11.88
C GLU A 70 -14.45 8.60 11.63
N LEU A 71 -13.27 9.11 11.30
CA LEU A 71 -13.05 10.54 11.02
C LEU A 71 -13.91 11.02 9.84
N TYR A 72 -14.01 10.23 8.77
CA TYR A 72 -14.84 10.55 7.60
C TYR A 72 -16.29 10.85 7.95
N GLY A 73 -16.85 10.20 8.97
CA GLY A 73 -18.23 10.39 9.45
C GLY A 73 -18.43 11.63 10.32
N THR A 74 -17.38 12.40 10.63
CA THR A 74 -17.48 13.57 11.51
C THR A 74 -17.67 14.87 10.72
N GLU A 75 -18.35 15.85 11.31
CA GLU A 75 -18.53 17.18 10.69
C GLU A 75 -17.19 17.90 10.46
N GLN A 76 -16.22 17.67 11.36
CA GLN A 76 -14.90 18.28 11.31
C GLN A 76 -14.09 17.88 10.06
N HIS A 77 -14.29 16.65 9.57
CA HIS A 77 -13.56 16.06 8.45
C HIS A 77 -14.43 15.83 7.22
N ALA A 78 -15.62 16.49 7.17
CA ALA A 78 -16.56 16.32 6.06
C ALA A 78 -15.95 16.78 4.74
N GLY A 79 -15.87 15.89 3.76
CA GLY A 79 -15.36 16.18 2.42
C GLY A 79 -13.82 16.16 2.29
N GLU A 80 -13.09 15.81 3.34
CA GLU A 80 -11.64 15.69 3.27
C GLU A 80 -11.20 14.53 2.36
N PRO A 81 -10.07 14.69 1.64
CA PRO A 81 -9.45 13.59 0.90
C PRO A 81 -9.04 12.44 1.82
N VAL A 82 -9.14 11.20 1.34
CA VAL A 82 -8.80 10.01 2.13
C VAL A 82 -7.35 10.04 2.65
N GLY A 83 -6.43 10.63 1.89
CA GLY A 83 -5.05 10.79 2.33
C GLY A 83 -4.91 11.63 3.60
N ASP A 84 -5.67 12.72 3.69
CA ASP A 84 -5.66 13.61 4.86
C ASP A 84 -6.31 12.92 6.06
N LEU A 85 -7.39 12.17 5.83
CA LEU A 85 -8.03 11.33 6.86
C LEU A 85 -7.07 10.26 7.41
N LEU A 86 -6.34 9.57 6.54
CA LEU A 86 -5.35 8.58 6.95
C LEU A 86 -4.20 9.24 7.72
N LYS A 87 -3.75 10.42 7.29
CA LYS A 87 -2.72 11.18 8.01
C LYS A 87 -3.23 11.61 9.39
N ALA A 88 -4.41 12.19 9.48
CA ALA A 88 -5.01 12.56 10.76
C ALA A 88 -5.28 11.35 11.68
N ALA A 89 -5.66 10.21 11.10
CA ALA A 89 -5.83 8.95 11.83
C ALA A 89 -4.49 8.42 12.37
N SER A 90 -3.40 8.57 11.61
CA SER A 90 -2.07 8.08 12.01
C SER A 90 -1.49 8.81 13.22
N GLU A 91 -1.98 10.00 13.53
CA GLU A 91 -1.58 10.80 14.70
C GLU A 91 -2.31 10.36 15.99
N LYS A 92 -3.22 9.38 15.92
CA LYS A 92 -3.97 8.89 17.09
C LYS A 92 -3.24 7.73 17.76
N ASP A 93 -3.11 7.81 19.06
CA ASP A 93 -2.37 6.84 19.89
C ASP A 93 -2.92 5.42 19.79
N ASP A 94 -4.23 5.26 19.56
CA ASP A 94 -4.92 3.97 19.47
C ASP A 94 -4.64 3.19 18.17
N VAL A 95 -4.05 3.82 17.16
CA VAL A 95 -3.62 3.14 15.93
C VAL A 95 -2.40 2.26 16.17
N GLY A 96 -1.47 2.71 17.04
CA GLY A 96 -0.33 1.92 17.49
C GLY A 96 0.95 2.12 16.69
N PHE A 97 1.12 3.27 16.06
CA PHE A 97 2.40 3.67 15.50
C PHE A 97 3.40 3.98 16.63
N ASP A 98 4.61 3.46 16.52
CA ASP A 98 5.72 3.79 17.40
C ASP A 98 6.44 5.03 16.83
N ALA A 99 6.35 6.16 17.54
CA ALA A 99 6.93 7.43 17.11
C ALA A 99 8.47 7.40 16.94
N THR A 100 9.14 6.36 17.43
CA THR A 100 10.61 6.18 17.30
C THR A 100 11.00 5.45 16.02
N LYS A 101 10.02 4.89 15.27
CA LYS A 101 10.24 4.10 14.06
C LYS A 101 9.70 4.81 12.82
N PRO A 102 10.35 4.69 11.66
CA PRO A 102 9.79 5.19 10.42
C PRO A 102 8.71 4.25 9.88
N TYR A 103 7.66 4.83 9.32
CA TYR A 103 6.60 4.11 8.62
C TYR A 103 6.34 4.74 7.25
N ILE A 104 6.01 3.90 6.29
CA ILE A 104 5.52 4.31 4.98
C ILE A 104 4.07 3.84 4.89
N VAL A 105 3.16 4.77 4.66
CA VAL A 105 1.74 4.48 4.46
C VAL A 105 1.40 4.76 3.01
N THR A 106 0.83 3.77 2.32
CA THR A 106 0.29 3.96 0.97
C THR A 106 -1.15 3.46 0.90
N TYR A 107 -1.93 3.98 -0.05
CA TYR A 107 -3.34 3.62 -0.18
C TYR A 107 -3.82 3.77 -1.62
N ALA A 108 -4.85 2.99 -1.97
CA ALA A 108 -5.57 3.13 -3.22
C ALA A 108 -7.02 2.69 -3.07
N GLU A 109 -7.93 3.33 -3.84
CA GLU A 109 -9.31 2.88 -3.95
C GLU A 109 -9.37 1.53 -4.65
N ASP A 110 -10.06 0.56 -4.03
CA ASP A 110 -10.24 -0.77 -4.60
C ASP A 110 -11.38 -0.74 -5.63
N TYR A 111 -11.02 -0.96 -6.88
CA TYR A 111 -12.00 -1.08 -7.95
C TYR A 111 -12.46 -2.54 -8.06
N GLN A 112 -13.71 -2.81 -7.64
CA GLN A 112 -14.30 -4.13 -7.80
C GLN A 112 -14.28 -4.58 -9.26
N TYR A 113 -13.62 -5.70 -9.54
CA TYR A 113 -13.40 -6.23 -10.87
C TYR A 113 -14.68 -6.89 -11.43
N LYS A 114 -15.52 -6.14 -12.17
CA LYS A 114 -16.80 -6.64 -12.71
C LYS A 114 -16.88 -6.70 -14.22
N SER A 115 -15.77 -6.65 -14.95
CA SER A 115 -15.82 -6.53 -16.41
C SER A 115 -14.76 -7.36 -17.15
N SER A 116 -14.65 -7.22 -18.48
CA SER A 116 -13.76 -7.98 -19.33
C SER A 116 -12.29 -7.98 -18.87
N LEU A 117 -11.52 -9.00 -19.30
CA LEU A 117 -10.11 -9.17 -18.96
C LEU A 117 -9.28 -7.88 -19.19
N ILE A 118 -9.49 -7.21 -20.33
CA ILE A 118 -8.77 -5.97 -20.70
C ILE A 118 -9.06 -4.85 -19.68
N MET A 119 -10.31 -4.67 -19.31
CA MET A 119 -10.70 -3.68 -18.30
C MET A 119 -10.12 -4.01 -16.94
N ASN A 120 -9.99 -5.28 -16.58
CA ASN A 120 -9.37 -5.69 -15.34
C ASN A 120 -7.87 -5.37 -15.32
N VAL A 121 -7.14 -5.60 -16.39
CA VAL A 121 -5.72 -5.26 -16.51
C VAL A 121 -5.50 -3.75 -16.36
N GLN A 122 -6.28 -2.92 -17.04
CA GLN A 122 -6.19 -1.47 -16.94
C GLN A 122 -6.48 -0.97 -15.51
N LYS A 123 -7.50 -1.52 -14.86
CA LYS A 123 -7.86 -1.17 -13.48
C LYS A 123 -6.79 -1.62 -12.49
N GLN A 124 -6.22 -2.80 -12.65
CA GLN A 124 -5.10 -3.27 -11.83
C GLN A 124 -3.89 -2.36 -11.97
N HIS A 125 -3.55 -1.96 -13.19
CA HIS A 125 -2.45 -1.03 -13.43
C HIS A 125 -2.72 0.35 -12.79
N ALA A 126 -3.92 0.90 -12.95
CA ALA A 126 -4.32 2.16 -12.34
C ALA A 126 -4.31 2.08 -10.81
N PHE A 127 -4.83 0.99 -10.23
CA PHE A 127 -4.82 0.71 -8.80
C PHE A 127 -3.39 0.65 -8.26
N PHE A 128 -2.51 -0.13 -8.90
CA PHE A 128 -1.12 -0.25 -8.50
C PHE A 128 -0.35 1.07 -8.63
N SER A 129 -0.51 1.78 -9.74
CA SER A 129 0.08 3.10 -9.94
C SER A 129 -0.35 4.07 -8.83
N LYS A 130 -1.63 4.05 -8.47
CA LYS A 130 -2.15 4.88 -7.39
C LYS A 130 -1.56 4.47 -6.04
N LEU A 131 -1.50 3.18 -5.74
CA LEU A 131 -0.90 2.66 -4.52
C LEU A 131 0.57 3.10 -4.37
N MET A 132 1.33 3.13 -5.46
CA MET A 132 2.73 3.53 -5.46
C MET A 132 2.96 5.05 -5.42
N THR A 133 1.97 5.85 -5.78
CA THR A 133 2.09 7.32 -5.85
C THR A 133 1.32 8.05 -4.75
N SER A 134 0.42 7.38 -4.05
CA SER A 134 -0.37 7.97 -2.96
C SER A 134 0.14 7.46 -1.64
N GLY A 135 0.61 8.37 -0.80
CA GLY A 135 1.07 7.97 0.52
C GLY A 135 1.83 9.07 1.23
N PHE A 136 2.27 8.75 2.42
CA PHE A 136 3.07 9.62 3.28
C PHE A 136 4.02 8.80 4.14
N MET A 137 5.03 9.45 4.70
CA MET A 137 5.96 8.86 5.66
C MET A 137 5.77 9.48 7.04
N MET A 138 6.05 8.70 8.06
CA MET A 138 6.04 9.11 9.46
C MET A 138 7.31 8.62 10.16
N PRO A 139 8.11 9.50 10.75
CA PRO A 139 8.14 10.94 10.50
C PRO A 139 8.54 11.28 9.06
N GLU A 140 8.21 12.46 8.58
CA GLU A 140 8.42 12.86 7.17
C GLU A 140 9.87 12.65 6.68
N ASN A 141 10.87 12.81 7.54
CA ASN A 141 12.29 12.64 7.22
C ASN A 141 12.89 11.33 7.74
N GLY A 142 12.05 10.35 8.08
CA GLY A 142 12.50 9.11 8.72
C GLY A 142 13.45 8.24 7.90
N LEU A 143 13.47 8.44 6.58
CA LEU A 143 14.27 7.67 5.63
C LEU A 143 15.31 8.50 4.88
N ASP A 144 15.62 9.71 5.32
CA ASP A 144 16.61 10.56 4.67
C ASP A 144 17.97 9.84 4.56
N LYS A 145 18.51 9.81 3.33
CA LYS A 145 19.80 9.16 3.00
C LYS A 145 19.90 7.68 3.36
N LYS A 146 18.75 6.99 3.47
CA LYS A 146 18.70 5.55 3.74
C LYS A 146 18.05 4.81 2.57
N VAL A 147 18.56 3.62 2.28
CA VAL A 147 17.93 2.66 1.37
C VAL A 147 17.35 1.53 2.21
N VAL A 148 16.05 1.28 2.07
CA VAL A 148 15.40 0.18 2.80
C VAL A 148 15.84 -1.14 2.19
N LYS A 149 16.36 -2.06 3.03
CA LYS A 149 16.73 -3.42 2.64
C LYS A 149 15.71 -4.44 3.12
N LYS A 150 15.11 -4.20 4.29
CA LYS A 150 13.99 -5.03 4.77
C LYS A 150 12.91 -4.16 5.36
N ALA A 151 11.66 -4.59 5.22
CA ALA A 151 10.53 -3.97 5.88
C ALA A 151 9.46 -5.01 6.24
N ASP A 152 8.84 -4.82 7.40
CA ASP A 152 7.60 -5.49 7.75
C ASP A 152 6.43 -4.73 7.15
N ILE A 153 5.47 -5.44 6.54
CA ILE A 153 4.32 -4.82 5.93
C ILE A 153 3.01 -5.40 6.46
N GLY A 154 1.99 -4.56 6.47
CA GLY A 154 0.60 -4.95 6.72
C GLY A 154 -0.34 -4.34 5.71
N VAL A 155 -1.41 -5.06 5.41
CA VAL A 155 -2.43 -4.64 4.45
C VAL A 155 -3.82 -4.77 5.06
N ALA A 156 -4.59 -3.69 5.01
CA ALA A 156 -6.01 -3.68 5.34
C ALA A 156 -6.84 -3.30 4.11
N VAL A 157 -7.99 -3.92 3.98
CA VAL A 157 -8.98 -3.60 2.94
C VAL A 157 -10.33 -3.35 3.59
N GLY A 158 -10.92 -2.20 3.35
CA GLY A 158 -12.20 -1.83 3.95
C GLY A 158 -12.75 -0.53 3.41
N LYS A 159 -13.88 -0.10 3.96
CA LYS A 159 -14.61 1.08 3.50
C LYS A 159 -14.21 2.34 4.25
N ILE A 160 -14.10 3.44 3.49
CA ILE A 160 -14.14 4.81 4.00
C ILE A 160 -15.26 5.50 3.20
N GLY A 161 -16.35 5.85 3.88
CA GLY A 161 -17.58 6.27 3.22
C GLY A 161 -18.21 5.15 2.37
N ASP A 162 -18.52 5.45 1.11
CA ASP A 162 -19.13 4.53 0.14
C ASP A 162 -18.09 3.72 -0.68
N LYS A 163 -16.81 4.05 -0.56
CA LYS A 163 -15.72 3.45 -1.34
C LYS A 163 -14.89 2.47 -0.50
N THR A 164 -14.37 1.45 -1.18
CA THR A 164 -13.43 0.50 -0.59
C THR A 164 -12.00 0.94 -0.88
N TYR A 165 -11.12 0.85 0.11
CA TYR A 165 -9.70 1.19 -0.01
C TYR A 165 -8.84 0.02 0.45
N ALA A 166 -7.70 -0.15 -0.21
CA ALA A 166 -6.57 -0.88 0.34
C ALA A 166 -5.60 0.13 0.96
N VAL A 167 -5.18 -0.16 2.19
CA VAL A 167 -4.19 0.61 2.94
C VAL A 167 -3.03 -0.31 3.26
N VAL A 168 -1.82 0.11 2.92
CA VAL A 168 -0.58 -0.61 3.21
C VAL A 168 0.22 0.22 4.20
N VAL A 169 0.70 -0.42 5.25
CA VAL A 169 1.64 0.16 6.20
C VAL A 169 2.92 -0.66 6.13
N ALA A 170 4.05 -0.03 5.86
CA ALA A 170 5.35 -0.65 5.87
C ALA A 170 6.24 0.00 6.93
N MET A 171 6.91 -0.83 7.73
CA MET A 171 7.90 -0.40 8.72
C MET A 171 9.26 -0.95 8.31
N PRO A 172 10.17 -0.09 7.84
CA PRO A 172 11.55 -0.47 7.55
C PRO A 172 12.27 -1.03 8.78
N THR A 173 12.91 -2.17 8.63
CA THR A 173 13.63 -2.87 9.72
C THR A 173 15.13 -2.95 9.48
N GLU A 174 15.57 -2.84 8.21
CA GLU A 174 16.98 -2.85 7.85
C GLU A 174 17.28 -1.82 6.76
N PHE A 175 18.40 -1.12 6.91
CA PHE A 175 18.81 -0.03 6.03
C PHE A 175 20.23 -0.23 5.50
N ALA A 176 20.48 0.26 4.28
CA ALA A 176 21.81 0.54 3.77
C ALA A 176 22.01 2.05 3.61
N ALA A 177 23.27 2.50 3.59
CA ALA A 177 23.57 3.86 3.21
C ALA A 177 23.18 4.10 1.74
N ALA A 178 22.57 5.25 1.45
CA ALA A 178 22.38 5.63 0.05
C ALA A 178 23.75 5.79 -0.62
N PRO A 179 23.91 5.30 -1.86
CA PRO A 179 25.14 5.55 -2.60
C PRO A 179 25.33 7.06 -2.77
N ASP A 180 26.56 7.53 -2.51
CA ASP A 180 26.92 8.91 -2.80
C ASP A 180 26.66 9.15 -4.30
N ARG A 181 25.84 10.13 -4.59
CA ARG A 181 25.63 10.58 -5.98
C ARG A 181 26.70 11.62 -6.26
N ASP A 182 27.78 11.16 -6.89
CA ASP A 182 28.74 12.04 -7.54
C ASP A 182 28.10 12.86 -8.68
#